data_38c35330ef8e57d3f2d6fea4a55c2c24
#
_entry.id   38c35330ef8e57d3f2d6fea4a55c2c24
#
_cell.length_a   1.000
_cell.length_b   1.000
_cell.length_c   1.000
_cell.angle_alpha   90.00
_cell.angle_beta   90.00
_cell.angle_gamma   90.00
#
_symmetry.space_group_name_H-M   'P 1'
#
loop_
_entity.id
_entity.type
_entity.pdbx_description
1 polymer ?
#
loop_
_entity_poly.entity_id
_entity_poly.type
_entity_poly.pdbx_seq_one_letter_code
_entity_poly.pdbx_strand_id
1 'polypeptide(L)'
;FEKWKASAARREIVAFVTRLNNSCVNKPNLTIDAAPPQVRKLMDALRQIAKGCDQYLPKPGEARRYGSPMFRDWHAWLVSSTPGLVSSLGADNAELSARLAASFGDRTRIDYGTGHECAFVVFLLGCFKLQLITDGDVDSGAVVCGCFAEYVRTCRIIQRCFGLEPAGSKGVWALDDYQLLPFLFGCSQLSDEEHGFGDEDTGLLTVNASALAQRSMFYECLAFVDESTGSTPLDVAAPILFNLTMQPWRTNARRLLRLFDEEVLGQKPVVQHMLFGELLRADWDVSEGPSEESERLARMKAVMDAANRKLGIGS
;
A
#
# COMPACT_ATOMS: atom_id res chain seq x y z
N PHE A 1 -14.54 17.76 5.78
CA PHE A 1 -13.22 17.65 5.11
C PHE A 1 -12.25 18.71 5.60
N GLU A 2 -12.68 19.95 5.85
CA GLU A 2 -11.79 21.00 6.38
C GLU A 2 -11.24 20.64 7.77
N LYS A 3 -12.03 20.01 8.64
CA LYS A 3 -11.57 19.47 9.92
C LYS A 3 -10.43 18.45 9.73
N TRP A 4 -10.54 17.57 8.73
CA TRP A 4 -9.48 16.64 8.36
C TRP A 4 -8.17 17.33 7.99
N LYS A 5 -8.22 18.35 7.14
CA LYS A 5 -7.02 19.08 6.69
C LYS A 5 -6.18 19.63 7.85
N ALA A 6 -6.83 20.06 8.92
CA ALA A 6 -6.19 20.61 10.10
C ALA A 6 -5.94 19.59 11.22
N SER A 7 -6.33 18.32 11.02
CA SER A 7 -6.37 17.30 12.07
C SER A 7 -4.99 16.84 12.55
N ALA A 8 -4.95 16.37 13.79
CA ALA A 8 -3.78 15.68 14.32
C ALA A 8 -3.55 14.35 13.57
N ALA A 9 -4.60 13.63 13.20
CA ALA A 9 -4.53 12.38 12.45
C ALA A 9 -3.79 12.54 11.10
N ARG A 10 -4.11 13.58 10.32
CA ARG A 10 -3.39 13.86 9.08
C ARG A 10 -1.90 14.13 9.34
N ARG A 11 -1.60 14.99 10.32
CA ARG A 11 -0.20 15.29 10.68
C ARG A 11 0.56 14.05 11.15
N GLU A 12 -0.10 13.17 11.88
CA GLU A 12 0.49 11.91 12.34
C GLU A 12 0.85 10.98 11.17
N ILE A 13 -0.03 10.84 10.18
CA ILE A 13 0.25 10.03 8.99
C ILE A 13 1.43 10.64 8.20
N VAL A 14 1.45 11.95 7.96
CA VAL A 14 2.55 12.62 7.25
C VAL A 14 3.87 12.45 8.00
N ALA A 15 3.88 12.63 9.32
CA ALA A 15 5.07 12.43 10.15
C ALA A 15 5.55 10.98 10.10
N PHE A 16 4.63 10.02 10.13
CA PHE A 16 4.94 8.60 10.03
C PHE A 16 5.56 8.24 8.67
N VAL A 17 4.94 8.67 7.56
CA VAL A 17 5.48 8.45 6.20
C VAL A 17 6.85 9.12 6.06
N THR A 18 7.03 10.33 6.60
CA THR A 18 8.33 11.02 6.60
C THR A 18 9.39 10.22 7.36
N ARG A 19 9.06 9.67 8.53
CA ARG A 19 9.95 8.80 9.31
C ARG A 19 10.34 7.55 8.53
N LEU A 20 9.37 6.86 7.95
CA LEU A 20 9.59 5.68 7.11
C LEU A 20 10.50 6.01 5.93
N ASN A 21 10.22 7.11 5.24
CA ASN A 21 11.01 7.58 4.11
C ASN A 21 12.48 7.85 4.50
N ASN A 22 12.71 8.50 5.63
CA ASN A 22 14.06 8.77 6.10
C ASN A 22 14.80 7.49 6.52
N SER A 23 14.08 6.49 7.03
CA SER A 23 14.66 5.23 7.51
C SER A 23 15.14 4.30 6.40
N CYS A 24 14.66 4.47 5.16
CA CYS A 24 15.02 3.62 4.02
C CYS A 24 16.10 4.25 3.11
N VAL A 25 16.62 5.42 3.45
CA VAL A 25 17.64 6.11 2.64
C VAL A 25 18.83 5.18 2.40
N ASN A 26 19.18 4.99 1.12
CA ASN A 26 20.29 4.16 0.63
C ASN A 26 20.26 2.68 1.07
N LYS A 27 19.08 2.18 1.43
CA LYS A 27 18.89 0.77 1.82
C LYS A 27 18.21 0.01 0.69
N PRO A 28 18.75 -1.12 0.24
CA PRO A 28 18.10 -1.95 -0.78
C PRO A 28 16.86 -2.66 -0.23
N ASN A 29 16.05 -3.19 -1.13
CA ASN A 29 14.95 -4.08 -0.77
C ASN A 29 15.48 -5.29 0.00
N LEU A 30 14.75 -5.71 1.03
CA LEU A 30 15.14 -6.86 1.85
C LEU A 30 14.43 -8.14 1.36
N THR A 31 15.18 -9.23 1.39
CA THR A 31 14.60 -10.55 1.30
C THR A 31 14.00 -10.96 2.65
N ILE A 32 13.09 -11.93 2.63
CA ILE A 32 12.46 -12.41 3.88
C ILE A 32 13.48 -12.98 4.85
N ASP A 33 14.54 -13.62 4.35
CA ASP A 33 15.58 -14.23 5.19
C ASP A 33 16.45 -13.18 5.88
N ALA A 34 16.62 -12.01 5.25
CA ALA A 34 17.37 -10.88 5.81
C ALA A 34 16.52 -10.00 6.74
N ALA A 35 15.20 -10.19 6.78
CA ALA A 35 14.30 -9.35 7.56
C ALA A 35 14.34 -9.71 9.06
N PRO A 36 14.26 -8.73 9.98
CA PRO A 36 14.07 -8.97 11.41
C PRO A 36 12.82 -9.83 11.68
N PRO A 37 12.79 -10.58 12.80
CA PRO A 37 11.71 -11.55 13.06
C PRO A 37 10.30 -10.96 13.01
N GLN A 38 10.09 -9.74 13.54
CA GLN A 38 8.78 -9.07 13.53
C GLN A 38 8.37 -8.66 12.11
N VAL A 39 9.32 -8.10 11.33
CA VAL A 39 9.11 -7.72 9.94
C VAL A 39 8.87 -8.96 9.08
N ARG A 40 9.59 -10.06 9.34
CA ARG A 40 9.39 -11.34 8.66
C ARG A 40 7.97 -11.87 8.85
N LYS A 41 7.40 -11.81 10.07
CA LYS A 41 6.00 -12.20 10.32
C LYS A 41 5.02 -11.39 9.47
N LEU A 42 5.24 -10.08 9.34
CA LEU A 42 4.42 -9.22 8.47
C LEU A 42 4.54 -9.65 7.00
N MET A 43 5.76 -9.90 6.52
CA MET A 43 5.99 -10.37 5.14
C MET A 43 5.32 -11.74 4.91
N ASP A 44 5.38 -12.66 5.87
CA ASP A 44 4.72 -13.96 5.79
C ASP A 44 3.18 -13.81 5.73
N ALA A 45 2.60 -12.90 6.52
CA ALA A 45 1.18 -12.60 6.46
C ALA A 45 0.77 -12.06 5.07
N LEU A 46 1.56 -11.16 4.49
CA LEU A 46 1.35 -10.63 3.14
C LEU A 46 1.42 -11.72 2.07
N ARG A 47 2.38 -12.63 2.17
CA ARG A 47 2.49 -13.79 1.26
C ARG A 47 1.30 -14.75 1.38
N GLN A 48 0.79 -14.95 2.59
CA GLN A 48 -0.44 -15.73 2.79
C GLN A 48 -1.64 -15.05 2.10
N ILE A 49 -1.75 -13.72 2.18
CA ILE A 49 -2.78 -12.95 1.48
C ILE A 49 -2.66 -13.12 -0.03
N ALA A 50 -1.45 -13.00 -0.59
CA ALA A 50 -1.19 -13.21 -2.01
C ALA A 50 -1.55 -14.65 -2.44
N LYS A 51 -1.12 -15.65 -1.67
CA LYS A 51 -1.43 -17.07 -1.93
C LYS A 51 -2.92 -17.37 -1.88
N GLY A 52 -3.69 -16.59 -1.10
CA GLY A 52 -5.14 -16.71 -1.06
C GLY A 52 -5.80 -16.50 -2.42
N CYS A 53 -5.15 -15.80 -3.37
CA CYS A 53 -5.66 -15.64 -4.73
C CYS A 53 -5.83 -16.98 -5.47
N ASP A 54 -4.99 -17.96 -5.17
CA ASP A 54 -5.00 -19.29 -5.83
C ASP A 54 -6.34 -20.03 -5.68
N GLN A 55 -7.08 -19.71 -4.61
CA GLN A 55 -8.39 -20.32 -4.31
C GLN A 55 -9.55 -19.66 -5.05
N TYR A 56 -9.33 -18.47 -5.62
CA TYR A 56 -10.36 -17.61 -6.20
C TYR A 56 -10.01 -17.20 -7.63
N LEU A 57 -9.27 -18.02 -8.34
CA LEU A 57 -8.86 -17.69 -9.72
C LEU A 57 -10.08 -17.42 -10.62
N PRO A 58 -10.03 -16.36 -11.44
CA PRO A 58 -11.04 -16.11 -12.44
C PRO A 58 -11.19 -17.28 -13.41
N LYS A 59 -12.42 -17.55 -13.84
CA LYS A 59 -12.68 -18.64 -14.78
C LYS A 59 -12.05 -18.36 -16.15
N PRO A 60 -11.55 -19.40 -16.85
CA PRO A 60 -11.06 -19.23 -18.21
C PRO A 60 -12.16 -18.62 -19.12
N GLY A 61 -11.79 -17.56 -19.86
CA GLY A 61 -12.74 -16.84 -20.75
C GLY A 61 -13.65 -15.83 -20.05
N GLU A 62 -13.52 -15.61 -18.75
CA GLU A 62 -14.24 -14.57 -18.03
C GLU A 62 -13.85 -13.17 -18.56
N ALA A 63 -14.85 -12.37 -18.93
CA ALA A 63 -14.63 -10.97 -19.34
C ALA A 63 -14.18 -10.13 -18.15
N ARG A 64 -12.98 -9.54 -18.25
CA ARG A 64 -12.37 -8.74 -17.16
C ARG A 64 -12.47 -7.23 -17.38
N ARG A 65 -13.48 -6.76 -18.12
CA ARG A 65 -13.60 -5.34 -18.50
C ARG A 65 -13.69 -4.38 -17.29
N TYR A 66 -14.16 -4.89 -16.13
CA TYR A 66 -14.30 -4.12 -14.88
C TYR A 66 -13.80 -4.93 -13.68
N GLY A 67 -12.72 -5.68 -13.88
CA GLY A 67 -12.22 -6.63 -12.91
C GLY A 67 -13.06 -7.92 -12.80
N SER A 68 -12.47 -8.95 -12.20
CA SER A 68 -13.15 -10.22 -11.98
C SER A 68 -14.07 -10.16 -10.76
N PRO A 69 -15.35 -10.62 -10.87
CA PRO A 69 -16.22 -10.79 -9.71
C PRO A 69 -15.65 -11.69 -8.60
N MET A 70 -14.74 -12.61 -8.94
CA MET A 70 -14.05 -13.49 -7.98
C MET A 70 -13.26 -12.70 -6.92
N PHE A 71 -12.88 -11.46 -7.22
CA PHE A 71 -12.30 -10.57 -6.24
C PHE A 71 -13.21 -10.33 -5.01
N ARG A 72 -14.53 -10.33 -5.22
CA ARG A 72 -15.49 -10.16 -4.11
C ARG A 72 -15.46 -11.30 -3.12
N ASP A 73 -15.28 -12.52 -3.61
CA ASP A 73 -15.20 -13.72 -2.79
C ASP A 73 -13.84 -13.81 -2.10
N TRP A 74 -12.77 -13.52 -2.84
CA TRP A 74 -11.43 -13.39 -2.27
C TRP A 74 -11.38 -12.33 -1.18
N HIS A 75 -11.96 -11.16 -1.41
CA HIS A 75 -11.98 -10.07 -0.41
C HIS A 75 -12.82 -10.45 0.83
N ALA A 76 -13.90 -11.19 0.65
CA ALA A 76 -14.66 -11.73 1.79
C ALA A 76 -13.82 -12.71 2.62
N TRP A 77 -13.08 -13.59 1.96
CA TRP A 77 -12.10 -14.46 2.61
C TRP A 77 -11.01 -13.64 3.32
N LEU A 78 -10.45 -12.62 2.67
CA LEU A 78 -9.46 -11.74 3.29
C LEU A 78 -9.98 -11.15 4.59
N VAL A 79 -11.18 -10.54 4.57
CA VAL A 79 -11.83 -9.96 5.76
C VAL A 79 -11.97 -10.98 6.88
N SER A 80 -12.35 -12.22 6.58
CA SER A 80 -12.47 -13.28 7.57
C SER A 80 -11.12 -13.80 8.09
N SER A 81 -10.05 -13.66 7.29
CA SER A 81 -8.71 -14.16 7.61
C SER A 81 -7.87 -13.14 8.40
N THR A 82 -8.16 -11.84 8.27
CA THR A 82 -7.33 -10.79 8.90
C THR A 82 -7.26 -10.87 10.43
N PRO A 83 -8.29 -11.30 11.20
CA PRO A 83 -8.14 -11.48 12.64
C PRO A 83 -7.08 -12.52 13.00
N GLY A 84 -7.08 -13.66 12.31
CA GLY A 84 -6.07 -14.70 12.51
C GLY A 84 -4.66 -14.25 12.10
N LEU A 85 -4.54 -13.50 11.00
CA LEU A 85 -3.28 -12.91 10.57
C LEU A 85 -2.74 -11.92 11.61
N VAL A 86 -3.58 -11.02 12.12
CA VAL A 86 -3.19 -10.04 13.14
C VAL A 86 -2.85 -10.73 14.47
N SER A 87 -3.58 -11.78 14.84
CA SER A 87 -3.26 -12.61 16.01
C SER A 87 -1.88 -13.26 15.88
N SER A 88 -1.51 -13.73 14.69
CA SER A 88 -0.18 -14.30 14.44
C SER A 88 0.96 -13.29 14.58
N LEU A 89 0.67 -12.00 14.42
CA LEU A 89 1.61 -10.90 14.68
C LEU A 89 1.77 -10.62 16.17
N GLY A 90 0.88 -11.11 17.02
CA GLY A 90 0.89 -10.92 18.45
C GLY A 90 -0.15 -9.92 18.98
N ALA A 91 -1.17 -9.57 18.20
CA ALA A 91 -2.25 -8.68 18.63
C ALA A 91 -3.62 -9.31 18.39
N ASP A 92 -4.54 -9.07 19.32
CA ASP A 92 -5.97 -9.28 19.12
C ASP A 92 -6.65 -7.90 19.05
N ASN A 93 -6.69 -7.33 17.85
CA ASN A 93 -7.17 -5.96 17.64
C ASN A 93 -8.02 -5.88 16.36
N ALA A 94 -9.31 -5.64 16.55
CA ALA A 94 -10.28 -5.59 15.45
C ALA A 94 -10.05 -4.38 14.53
N GLU A 95 -9.59 -3.23 15.06
CA GLU A 95 -9.27 -2.06 14.25
C GLU A 95 -8.09 -2.34 13.34
N LEU A 96 -7.03 -2.98 13.86
CA LEU A 96 -5.86 -3.35 13.06
C LEU A 96 -6.25 -4.35 11.95
N SER A 97 -7.10 -5.34 12.27
CA SER A 97 -7.61 -6.32 11.30
C SER A 97 -8.42 -5.65 10.17
N ALA A 98 -9.28 -4.71 10.53
CA ALA A 98 -10.07 -3.95 9.56
C ALA A 98 -9.18 -3.09 8.63
N ARG A 99 -8.13 -2.47 9.16
CA ARG A 99 -7.16 -1.68 8.38
C ARG A 99 -6.38 -2.56 7.42
N LEU A 100 -5.95 -3.74 7.85
CA LEU A 100 -5.27 -4.70 6.97
C LEU A 100 -6.19 -5.11 5.82
N ALA A 101 -7.46 -5.45 6.10
CA ALA A 101 -8.42 -5.79 5.06
C ALA A 101 -8.66 -4.63 4.07
N ALA A 102 -8.76 -3.38 4.56
CA ALA A 102 -8.98 -2.20 3.74
C ALA A 102 -7.80 -1.85 2.83
N SER A 103 -6.64 -2.49 3.02
CA SER A 103 -5.40 -2.19 2.29
C SER A 103 -5.32 -2.81 0.90
N PHE A 104 -6.28 -3.65 0.50
CA PHE A 104 -6.17 -4.47 -0.72
C PHE A 104 -7.29 -4.24 -1.75
N GLY A 105 -7.96 -3.12 -1.70
CA GLY A 105 -8.98 -2.75 -2.67
C GLY A 105 -10.40 -2.68 -2.12
N ASP A 106 -11.33 -2.26 -2.97
CA ASP A 106 -12.75 -2.14 -2.65
C ASP A 106 -13.57 -3.27 -3.30
N ARG A 107 -14.21 -4.06 -2.46
CA ARG A 107 -15.01 -5.21 -2.87
C ARG A 107 -16.15 -4.86 -3.83
N THR A 108 -16.74 -3.68 -3.68
CA THR A 108 -17.89 -3.26 -4.47
C THR A 108 -17.46 -2.76 -5.84
N ARG A 109 -16.45 -1.92 -5.87
CA ARG A 109 -15.93 -1.29 -7.09
C ARG A 109 -14.96 -2.17 -7.86
N ILE A 110 -14.36 -3.17 -7.21
CA ILE A 110 -13.30 -4.03 -7.77
C ILE A 110 -12.13 -3.15 -8.26
N ASP A 111 -11.70 -2.23 -7.40
CA ASP A 111 -10.66 -1.26 -7.69
C ASP A 111 -9.59 -1.23 -6.58
N TYR A 112 -8.44 -0.65 -6.92
CA TYR A 112 -7.35 -0.36 -6.00
C TYR A 112 -6.74 1.01 -6.33
N GLY A 113 -6.24 1.71 -5.32
CA GLY A 113 -5.54 2.99 -5.51
C GLY A 113 -4.90 3.51 -4.23
N THR A 114 -4.41 4.75 -4.27
CA THR A 114 -3.64 5.39 -3.19
C THR A 114 -4.36 5.45 -1.84
N GLY A 115 -5.69 5.38 -1.82
CA GLY A 115 -6.47 5.28 -0.58
C GLY A 115 -6.24 3.95 0.15
N HIS A 116 -6.15 2.85 -0.58
CA HIS A 116 -5.84 1.52 -0.02
C HIS A 116 -4.37 1.42 0.39
N GLU A 117 -3.48 2.01 -0.38
CA GLU A 117 -2.07 2.16 0.00
C GLU A 117 -1.91 2.95 1.31
N CYS A 118 -2.66 4.05 1.45
CA CYS A 118 -2.70 4.83 2.69
C CYS A 118 -3.27 4.02 3.86
N ALA A 119 -4.29 3.17 3.64
CA ALA A 119 -4.81 2.27 4.66
C ALA A 119 -3.74 1.30 5.18
N PHE A 120 -2.85 0.80 4.29
CA PHE A 120 -1.72 -0.02 4.71
C PHE A 120 -0.69 0.75 5.53
N VAL A 121 -0.40 2.00 5.18
CA VAL A 121 0.45 2.87 6.01
C VAL A 121 -0.15 3.04 7.41
N VAL A 122 -1.45 3.25 7.51
CA VAL A 122 -2.12 3.40 8.82
C VAL A 122 -2.18 2.06 9.58
N PHE A 123 -2.27 0.93 8.88
CA PHE A 123 -2.07 -0.39 9.48
C PHE A 123 -0.67 -0.52 10.10
N LEU A 124 0.38 -0.15 9.38
CA LEU A 124 1.75 -0.15 9.90
C LEU A 124 1.90 0.79 11.10
N LEU A 125 1.33 1.99 11.04
CA LEU A 125 1.29 2.92 12.18
C LEU A 125 0.65 2.26 13.41
N GLY A 126 -0.44 1.52 13.22
CA GLY A 126 -1.08 0.73 14.27
C GLY A 126 -0.16 -0.36 14.83
N CYS A 127 0.61 -1.04 14.00
CA CYS A 127 1.61 -2.03 14.44
C CYS A 127 2.68 -1.41 15.34
N PHE A 128 3.18 -0.21 15.03
CA PHE A 128 4.09 0.52 15.90
C PHE A 128 3.43 0.96 17.20
N LYS A 129 2.21 1.50 17.16
CA LYS A 129 1.47 1.90 18.37
C LYS A 129 1.19 0.75 19.33
N LEU A 130 0.93 -0.44 18.79
CA LEU A 130 0.73 -1.66 19.56
C LEU A 130 2.05 -2.36 19.93
N GLN A 131 3.18 -1.77 19.62
CA GLN A 131 4.54 -2.30 19.89
C GLN A 131 4.78 -3.71 19.28
N LEU A 132 4.08 -4.03 18.19
CA LEU A 132 4.35 -5.23 17.39
C LEU A 132 5.65 -5.10 16.59
N ILE A 133 6.07 -3.87 16.36
CA ILE A 133 7.33 -3.46 15.76
C ILE A 133 7.96 -2.45 16.72
N THR A 134 9.24 -2.59 16.99
CA THR A 134 9.95 -1.64 17.85
C THR A 134 10.17 -0.30 17.17
N ASP A 135 10.18 0.77 17.96
CA ASP A 135 10.33 2.14 17.44
C ASP A 135 11.82 2.50 17.33
N GLY A 136 12.46 2.00 16.28
CA GLY A 136 13.88 2.25 15.99
C GLY A 136 14.15 2.37 14.49
N ASP A 137 15.22 3.07 14.11
CA ASP A 137 15.58 3.30 12.71
C ASP A 137 15.84 2.01 11.93
N VAL A 138 16.38 0.99 12.59
CA VAL A 138 16.65 -0.32 11.96
C VAL A 138 15.36 -1.00 11.60
N ASP A 139 14.41 -1.06 12.51
CA ASP A 139 13.12 -1.71 12.30
C ASP A 139 12.26 -0.90 11.30
N SER A 140 12.25 0.43 11.40
CA SER A 140 11.54 1.29 10.44
C SER A 140 12.07 1.10 9.02
N GLY A 141 13.40 1.02 8.83
CA GLY A 141 14.02 0.75 7.53
C GLY A 141 13.70 -0.65 7.01
N ALA A 142 13.70 -1.66 7.87
CA ALA A 142 13.32 -3.03 7.50
C ALA A 142 11.81 -3.13 7.17
N VAL A 143 10.96 -2.36 7.87
CA VAL A 143 9.54 -2.27 7.55
C VAL A 143 9.32 -1.73 6.15
N VAL A 144 10.05 -0.69 5.74
CA VAL A 144 9.93 -0.15 4.37
C VAL A 144 10.53 -1.10 3.35
N CYS A 145 11.80 -1.45 3.51
CA CYS A 145 12.55 -2.21 2.49
C CYS A 145 12.12 -3.69 2.42
N GLY A 146 11.50 -4.23 3.47
CA GLY A 146 10.98 -5.59 3.53
C GLY A 146 9.46 -5.64 3.44
N CYS A 147 8.77 -5.21 4.50
CA CYS A 147 7.32 -5.37 4.62
C CYS A 147 6.56 -4.55 3.58
N PHE A 148 6.88 -3.25 3.40
CA PHE A 148 6.17 -2.42 2.42
C PHE A 148 6.48 -2.87 0.98
N ALA A 149 7.72 -3.25 0.67
CA ALA A 149 8.06 -3.83 -0.62
C ALA A 149 7.27 -5.13 -0.89
N GLU A 150 7.13 -6.01 0.11
CA GLU A 150 6.30 -7.22 -0.01
C GLU A 150 4.80 -6.91 -0.17
N TYR A 151 4.30 -5.85 0.49
CA TYR A 151 2.95 -5.34 0.27
C TYR A 151 2.72 -4.91 -1.18
N VAL A 152 3.65 -4.18 -1.77
CA VAL A 152 3.59 -3.77 -3.19
C VAL A 152 3.50 -5.01 -4.09
N ARG A 153 4.35 -6.02 -3.88
CA ARG A 153 4.32 -7.29 -4.63
C ARG A 153 2.98 -8.01 -4.47
N THR A 154 2.48 -8.07 -3.24
CA THR A 154 1.16 -8.66 -2.95
C THR A 154 0.06 -7.94 -3.72
N CYS A 155 0.05 -6.60 -3.72
CA CYS A 155 -0.91 -5.82 -4.49
C CYS A 155 -0.82 -6.10 -6.00
N ARG A 156 0.40 -6.21 -6.56
CA ARG A 156 0.60 -6.54 -7.98
C ARG A 156 0.05 -7.93 -8.34
N ILE A 157 0.22 -8.91 -7.46
CA ILE A 157 -0.36 -10.25 -7.64
C ILE A 157 -1.89 -10.14 -7.68
N ILE A 158 -2.51 -9.44 -6.73
CA ILE A 158 -3.96 -9.26 -6.64
C ILE A 158 -4.50 -8.52 -7.87
N GLN A 159 -3.85 -7.42 -8.27
CA GLN A 159 -4.20 -6.61 -9.44
C GLN A 159 -4.19 -7.46 -10.72
N ARG A 160 -3.14 -8.24 -10.94
CA ARG A 160 -3.04 -9.13 -12.10
C ARG A 160 -4.04 -10.29 -12.05
N CYS A 161 -4.21 -10.90 -10.88
CA CYS A 161 -5.10 -12.04 -10.70
C CYS A 161 -6.54 -11.67 -11.05
N PHE A 162 -7.01 -10.55 -10.53
CA PHE A 162 -8.41 -10.16 -10.65
C PHE A 162 -8.67 -9.04 -11.68
N GLY A 163 -7.62 -8.46 -12.27
CA GLY A 163 -7.78 -7.35 -13.21
C GLY A 163 -8.39 -6.13 -12.54
N LEU A 164 -7.90 -5.74 -11.35
CA LEU A 164 -8.46 -4.61 -10.61
C LEU A 164 -8.36 -3.32 -11.43
N GLU A 165 -9.41 -2.51 -11.39
CA GLU A 165 -9.38 -1.19 -11.99
C GLU A 165 -8.66 -0.18 -11.08
N PRO A 166 -7.97 0.82 -11.65
CA PRO A 166 -7.44 1.92 -10.86
C PRO A 166 -8.56 2.71 -10.18
N ALA A 167 -8.45 2.95 -8.88
CA ALA A 167 -9.38 3.78 -8.13
C ALA A 167 -9.10 5.27 -8.41
N GLY A 168 -9.93 5.91 -9.21
CA GLY A 168 -9.82 7.32 -9.57
C GLY A 168 -9.61 7.56 -11.05
N SER A 169 -9.38 8.82 -11.43
CA SER A 169 -9.11 9.19 -12.82
C SER A 169 -7.67 8.82 -13.18
N LYS A 170 -7.50 8.03 -14.25
CA LYS A 170 -6.20 7.79 -14.84
C LYS A 170 -5.45 9.10 -15.08
N GLY A 171 -4.17 9.09 -14.78
CA GLY A 171 -3.26 10.09 -15.29
C GLY A 171 -3.14 11.38 -14.49
N VAL A 172 -3.71 11.49 -13.30
CA VAL A 172 -3.39 12.63 -12.44
C VAL A 172 -1.87 12.72 -12.23
N TRP A 173 -1.21 11.54 -12.21
CA TRP A 173 0.23 11.47 -11.94
C TRP A 173 1.05 10.84 -13.06
N ALA A 174 0.45 10.04 -13.94
CA ALA A 174 1.15 9.25 -14.97
C ALA A 174 2.46 8.59 -14.44
N LEU A 175 2.46 8.24 -13.15
CA LEU A 175 3.50 7.45 -12.48
C LEU A 175 3.15 5.98 -12.64
N ASP A 176 2.03 5.65 -12.05
CA ASP A 176 1.44 4.34 -11.96
C ASP A 176 -0.06 4.57 -11.69
N ASP A 177 -0.90 3.74 -12.24
CA ASP A 177 -2.35 3.88 -12.10
C ASP A 177 -2.82 3.57 -10.66
N TYR A 178 -2.00 2.96 -9.81
CA TYR A 178 -2.41 2.38 -8.54
C TYR A 178 -1.72 2.97 -7.30
N GLN A 179 -0.42 3.28 -7.37
CA GLN A 179 0.42 3.52 -6.19
C GLN A 179 1.30 4.77 -6.32
N LEU A 180 1.66 5.37 -5.18
CA LEU A 180 2.56 6.52 -5.08
C LEU A 180 3.77 6.26 -4.18
N LEU A 181 3.55 5.62 -3.02
CA LEU A 181 4.57 5.49 -1.99
C LEU A 181 5.77 4.60 -2.38
N PRO A 182 5.63 3.55 -3.22
CA PRO A 182 6.80 2.81 -3.68
C PRO A 182 7.79 3.69 -4.46
N PHE A 183 7.29 4.68 -5.20
CA PHE A 183 8.15 5.64 -5.90
C PHE A 183 8.83 6.60 -4.95
N LEU A 184 8.10 7.07 -3.90
CA LEU A 184 8.67 7.90 -2.85
C LEU A 184 9.82 7.17 -2.12
N PHE A 185 9.54 6.00 -1.60
CA PHE A 185 10.52 5.21 -0.85
C PHE A 185 11.65 4.73 -1.76
N GLY A 186 11.32 4.34 -3.00
CA GLY A 186 12.29 3.93 -3.99
C GLY A 186 13.27 5.05 -4.36
N CYS A 187 12.81 6.29 -4.50
CA CYS A 187 13.68 7.45 -4.69
C CYS A 187 14.61 7.67 -3.48
N SER A 188 14.10 7.46 -2.26
CA SER A 188 14.93 7.58 -1.05
C SER A 188 15.95 6.46 -0.94
N GLN A 189 15.62 5.25 -1.37
CA GLN A 189 16.57 4.13 -1.45
C GLN A 189 17.76 4.43 -2.40
N LEU A 190 17.59 5.34 -3.35
CA LEU A 190 18.59 5.72 -4.37
C LEU A 190 19.21 7.10 -4.11
N SER A 191 19.03 7.70 -2.95
CA SER A 191 19.35 9.11 -2.68
C SER A 191 20.83 9.51 -2.84
N ASP A 192 21.78 8.59 -2.67
CA ASP A 192 23.19 8.84 -2.85
C ASP A 192 23.67 8.62 -4.30
N GLU A 193 22.83 8.07 -5.16
CA GLU A 193 23.12 8.01 -6.59
C GLU A 193 22.91 9.42 -7.15
N GLU A 194 23.98 10.04 -7.67
CA GLU A 194 23.98 11.47 -8.04
C GLU A 194 22.98 11.81 -9.14
N HIS A 195 22.67 10.86 -10.02
CA HIS A 195 21.73 11.03 -11.12
C HIS A 195 20.76 9.86 -11.22
N GLY A 196 19.46 10.15 -11.35
CA GLY A 196 18.65 9.37 -12.26
C GLY A 196 19.38 9.36 -13.59
N PHE A 197 19.28 8.34 -14.35
CA PHE A 197 20.03 8.12 -15.58
C PHE A 197 20.10 9.37 -16.47
N GLY A 198 21.27 9.71 -16.99
CA GLY A 198 21.45 10.76 -17.99
C GLY A 198 20.82 10.38 -19.34
N ASP A 199 20.69 11.34 -20.26
CA ASP A 199 20.06 11.17 -21.58
C ASP A 199 20.53 9.95 -22.37
N GLU A 200 21.77 9.49 -22.14
CA GLU A 200 22.38 8.35 -22.85
C GLU A 200 21.90 6.99 -22.30
N ASP A 201 21.36 6.95 -21.07
CA ASP A 201 21.02 5.71 -20.38
C ASP A 201 19.51 5.40 -20.38
N THR A 202 18.67 6.24 -20.97
CA THR A 202 17.20 6.05 -20.98
C THR A 202 16.76 4.76 -21.68
N GLY A 203 17.54 4.28 -22.66
CA GLY A 203 17.32 2.95 -23.27
C GLY A 203 17.73 1.78 -22.38
N LEU A 204 18.59 2.01 -21.39
CA LEU A 204 19.05 1.00 -20.41
C LEU A 204 18.05 0.84 -19.26
N LEU A 205 17.17 1.82 -18.99
CA LEU A 205 16.21 1.79 -17.89
C LEU A 205 15.24 0.62 -18.00
N THR A 206 14.64 0.45 -19.17
CA THR A 206 13.68 -0.64 -19.40
C THR A 206 14.37 -2.01 -19.48
N VAL A 207 15.56 -2.07 -20.10
CA VAL A 207 16.32 -3.32 -20.21
C VAL A 207 16.86 -3.81 -18.86
N ASN A 208 17.20 -2.91 -17.93
CA ASN A 208 17.81 -3.26 -16.65
C ASN A 208 16.88 -3.12 -15.44
N ALA A 209 15.65 -2.62 -15.60
CA ALA A 209 14.74 -2.41 -14.47
C ALA A 209 14.51 -3.70 -13.66
N SER A 210 14.31 -4.83 -14.33
CA SER A 210 14.14 -6.13 -13.67
C SER A 210 15.41 -6.57 -12.91
N ALA A 211 16.60 -6.33 -13.46
CA ALA A 211 17.86 -6.64 -12.78
C ALA A 211 18.11 -5.72 -11.58
N LEU A 212 17.61 -4.50 -11.63
CA LEU A 212 17.75 -3.49 -10.58
C LEU A 212 16.60 -3.53 -9.55
N ALA A 213 15.56 -4.31 -9.79
CA ALA A 213 14.38 -4.39 -8.92
C ALA A 213 14.70 -4.73 -7.46
N GLN A 214 15.76 -5.52 -7.21
CA GLN A 214 16.20 -5.82 -5.83
C GLN A 214 16.84 -4.61 -5.13
N ARG A 215 17.31 -3.61 -5.88
CA ARG A 215 17.96 -2.43 -5.31
C ARG A 215 16.96 -1.44 -4.72
N SER A 216 15.82 -1.25 -5.37
CA SER A 216 14.79 -0.32 -4.88
C SER A 216 13.40 -0.66 -5.39
N MET A 217 12.40 -0.20 -4.65
CA MET A 217 10.99 -0.28 -5.06
C MET A 217 10.73 0.55 -6.33
N PHE A 218 11.49 1.62 -6.59
CA PHE A 218 11.37 2.40 -7.82
C PHE A 218 11.59 1.53 -9.06
N TYR A 219 12.70 0.81 -9.11
CA TYR A 219 13.00 -0.10 -10.20
C TYR A 219 12.03 -1.27 -10.30
N GLU A 220 11.56 -1.78 -9.17
CA GLU A 220 10.55 -2.85 -9.14
C GLU A 220 9.22 -2.38 -9.75
N CYS A 221 8.79 -1.16 -9.43
CA CYS A 221 7.59 -0.57 -10.03
C CYS A 221 7.81 -0.20 -11.51
N LEU A 222 9.00 0.27 -11.87
CA LEU A 222 9.35 0.55 -13.26
C LEU A 222 9.27 -0.73 -14.12
N ALA A 223 9.80 -1.85 -13.61
CA ALA A 223 9.69 -3.14 -14.30
C ALA A 223 8.23 -3.58 -14.47
N PHE A 224 7.38 -3.33 -13.46
CA PHE A 224 5.94 -3.62 -13.56
C PHE A 224 5.23 -2.76 -14.61
N VAL A 225 5.56 -1.47 -14.70
CA VAL A 225 4.98 -0.56 -15.71
C VAL A 225 5.42 -1.00 -17.11
N ASP A 226 6.70 -1.28 -17.31
CA ASP A 226 7.24 -1.76 -18.59
C ASP A 226 6.55 -3.05 -19.05
N GLU A 227 6.41 -4.04 -18.16
CA GLU A 227 5.69 -5.28 -18.45
C GLU A 227 4.20 -5.04 -18.78
N SER A 228 3.56 -4.07 -18.13
CA SER A 228 2.13 -3.78 -18.30
C SER A 228 1.83 -3.00 -19.58
N THR A 229 2.79 -2.19 -20.03
CA THR A 229 2.66 -1.33 -21.22
C THR A 229 3.23 -1.97 -22.49
N GLY A 230 3.89 -3.11 -22.37
CA GLY A 230 4.53 -3.83 -23.47
C GLY A 230 5.67 -3.03 -24.08
N SER A 231 5.70 -2.92 -25.41
CA SER A 231 6.76 -2.21 -26.12
C SER A 231 6.56 -0.69 -26.23
N THR A 232 5.63 -0.12 -25.47
CA THR A 232 5.40 1.33 -25.47
C THR A 232 6.56 2.04 -24.75
N PRO A 233 7.25 3.00 -25.37
CA PRO A 233 8.33 3.74 -24.70
C PRO A 233 7.83 4.43 -23.41
N LEU A 234 8.67 4.46 -22.37
CA LEU A 234 8.31 4.96 -21.05
C LEU A 234 7.87 6.43 -21.06
N ASP A 235 8.48 7.26 -21.89
CA ASP A 235 8.13 8.68 -22.08
C ASP A 235 6.69 8.86 -22.62
N VAL A 236 6.18 7.88 -23.35
CA VAL A 236 4.81 7.85 -23.89
C VAL A 236 3.86 7.16 -22.89
N ALA A 237 4.29 6.03 -22.33
CA ALA A 237 3.45 5.22 -21.45
C ALA A 237 3.23 5.85 -20.06
N ALA A 238 4.30 6.45 -19.49
CA ALA A 238 4.30 7.04 -18.16
C ALA A 238 5.22 8.29 -18.11
N PRO A 239 4.82 9.41 -18.74
CA PRO A 239 5.70 10.58 -18.93
C PRO A 239 6.17 11.21 -17.61
N ILE A 240 5.39 11.16 -16.53
CA ILE A 240 5.85 11.68 -15.24
C ILE A 240 6.88 10.73 -14.61
N LEU A 241 6.68 9.42 -14.72
CA LEU A 241 7.66 8.43 -14.26
C LEU A 241 8.98 8.60 -15.03
N PHE A 242 8.91 8.77 -16.36
CA PHE A 242 10.08 9.09 -17.18
C PHE A 242 10.79 10.34 -16.67
N ASN A 243 10.06 11.45 -16.44
CA ASN A 243 10.66 12.68 -15.93
C ASN A 243 11.32 12.52 -14.55
N LEU A 244 10.82 11.62 -13.69
CA LEU A 244 11.48 11.32 -12.42
C LEU A 244 12.85 10.69 -12.62
N THR A 245 13.03 9.87 -13.63
CA THR A 245 14.34 9.24 -13.90
C THR A 245 15.41 10.27 -14.34
N MET A 246 14.97 11.42 -14.85
CA MET A 246 15.82 12.52 -15.33
C MET A 246 16.17 13.53 -14.23
N GLN A 247 15.75 13.32 -13.00
CA GLN A 247 15.93 14.26 -11.89
C GLN A 247 16.66 13.58 -10.73
N PRO A 248 17.41 14.34 -9.90
CA PRO A 248 18.06 13.78 -8.72
C PRO A 248 17.05 13.09 -7.78
N TRP A 249 17.36 11.88 -7.36
CA TRP A 249 16.49 11.04 -6.54
C TRP A 249 16.02 11.73 -5.26
N ARG A 250 16.91 12.44 -4.57
CA ARG A 250 16.59 13.21 -3.36
C ARG A 250 15.58 14.33 -3.63
N THR A 251 15.63 14.95 -4.80
CA THR A 251 14.65 15.97 -5.23
C THR A 251 13.30 15.33 -5.48
N ASN A 252 13.29 14.18 -6.15
CA ASN A 252 12.07 13.41 -6.40
C ASN A 252 11.40 12.95 -5.10
N ALA A 253 12.17 12.41 -4.15
CA ALA A 253 11.64 11.99 -2.86
C ALA A 253 10.92 13.15 -2.14
N ARG A 254 11.50 14.36 -2.12
CA ARG A 254 10.86 15.55 -1.53
C ARG A 254 9.58 15.96 -2.26
N ARG A 255 9.57 15.87 -3.60
CA ARG A 255 8.37 16.17 -4.41
C ARG A 255 7.26 15.16 -4.16
N LEU A 256 7.58 13.86 -4.16
CA LEU A 256 6.62 12.79 -3.96
C LEU A 256 6.04 12.79 -2.55
N LEU A 257 6.84 13.14 -1.52
CA LEU A 257 6.33 13.31 -0.15
C LEU A 257 5.32 14.46 -0.07
N ARG A 258 5.59 15.58 -0.73
CA ARG A 258 4.64 16.69 -0.81
C ARG A 258 3.37 16.28 -1.56
N LEU A 259 3.55 15.56 -2.66
CA LEU A 259 2.45 15.04 -3.45
C LEU A 259 1.54 14.10 -2.63
N PHE A 260 2.13 13.23 -1.80
CA PHE A 260 1.37 12.39 -0.88
C PHE A 260 0.51 13.21 0.07
N ASP A 261 1.06 14.26 0.67
CA ASP A 261 0.30 15.11 1.57
C ASP A 261 -0.80 15.92 0.87
N GLU A 262 -0.50 16.52 -0.30
CA GLU A 262 -1.41 17.42 -1.00
C GLU A 262 -2.48 16.66 -1.81
N GLU A 263 -2.11 15.56 -2.46
CA GLU A 263 -2.96 14.92 -3.46
C GLU A 263 -3.49 13.54 -3.03
N VAL A 264 -2.88 12.91 -2.05
CA VAL A 264 -3.46 11.70 -1.45
C VAL A 264 -4.26 12.10 -0.21
N LEU A 265 -3.60 12.67 0.80
CA LEU A 265 -4.28 13.08 2.03
C LEU A 265 -5.13 14.36 1.86
N GLY A 266 -4.82 15.18 0.87
CA GLY A 266 -5.56 16.40 0.51
C GLY A 266 -6.82 16.15 -0.32
N GLN A 267 -7.13 14.91 -0.72
CA GLN A 267 -8.26 14.60 -1.58
C GLN A 267 -9.39 13.92 -0.81
N LYS A 268 -10.59 14.53 -0.81
CA LYS A 268 -11.78 13.98 -0.14
C LYS A 268 -12.11 12.55 -0.59
N PRO A 269 -12.10 12.19 -1.90
CA PRO A 269 -12.39 10.83 -2.34
C PRO A 269 -11.46 9.77 -1.74
N VAL A 270 -10.23 10.13 -1.42
CA VAL A 270 -9.25 9.22 -0.79
C VAL A 270 -9.56 9.04 0.70
N VAL A 271 -9.69 10.15 1.42
CA VAL A 271 -9.77 10.13 2.88
C VAL A 271 -11.16 9.83 3.43
N GLN A 272 -12.22 10.03 2.63
CA GLN A 272 -13.60 9.73 3.07
C GLN A 272 -13.84 8.25 3.44
N HIS A 273 -12.95 7.36 3.03
CA HIS A 273 -13.00 5.93 3.33
C HIS A 273 -11.99 5.49 4.39
N MET A 274 -11.23 6.45 4.95
CA MET A 274 -10.26 6.17 6.01
C MET A 274 -10.99 5.74 7.29
N LEU A 275 -10.49 4.69 7.93
CA LEU A 275 -11.02 4.22 9.20
C LEU A 275 -10.38 5.02 10.34
N PHE A 276 -11.22 5.58 11.23
CA PHE A 276 -10.78 6.19 12.48
C PHE A 276 -11.17 5.31 13.67
N GLY A 277 -10.40 5.37 14.74
CA GLY A 277 -10.61 4.56 15.93
C GLY A 277 -9.60 4.93 17.02
N GLU A 278 -9.19 3.96 17.83
CA GLU A 278 -8.23 4.19 18.91
C GLU A 278 -6.79 4.35 18.39
N LEU A 279 -6.45 3.63 17.31
CA LEU A 279 -5.11 3.67 16.70
C LEU A 279 -4.88 4.92 15.85
N LEU A 280 -5.93 5.47 15.26
CA LEU A 280 -5.89 6.75 14.55
C LEU A 280 -7.16 7.51 14.90
N ARG A 281 -7.06 8.47 15.79
CA ARG A 281 -8.23 9.19 16.33
C ARG A 281 -8.67 10.34 15.44
N ALA A 282 -10.00 10.45 15.27
CA ALA A 282 -10.62 11.63 14.71
C ALA A 282 -10.74 12.69 15.81
N ASP A 283 -9.82 13.63 15.86
CA ASP A 283 -9.77 14.69 16.90
C ASP A 283 -10.87 15.75 16.79
N TRP A 284 -11.73 15.62 15.78
CA TRP A 284 -12.87 16.54 15.55
C TRP A 284 -14.23 15.99 15.97
N ASP A 285 -14.31 14.71 16.39
CA ASP A 285 -15.57 14.02 16.72
C ASP A 285 -15.91 14.02 18.22
N VAL A 286 -15.23 14.83 19.03
CA VAL A 286 -15.38 14.81 20.51
C VAL A 286 -16.74 15.33 21.00
N SER A 287 -17.61 15.82 20.11
CA SER A 287 -18.86 16.51 20.52
C SER A 287 -20.19 15.92 20.02
N GLU A 288 -20.17 14.93 19.14
CA GLU A 288 -21.43 14.37 18.61
C GLU A 288 -21.30 12.83 18.55
N GLY A 289 -22.26 12.10 19.12
CA GLY A 289 -22.39 10.65 19.28
C GLY A 289 -21.68 9.71 18.29
N PRO A 290 -21.92 8.41 18.25
CA PRO A 290 -21.14 7.50 17.44
C PRO A 290 -21.11 7.98 15.98
N SER A 291 -19.89 8.35 15.49
CA SER A 291 -19.73 8.86 14.14
C SER A 291 -20.16 7.79 13.13
N GLU A 292 -20.58 8.21 11.92
CA GLU A 292 -20.84 7.27 10.80
C GLU A 292 -19.70 6.27 10.61
N GLU A 293 -18.54 6.61 11.04
CA GLU A 293 -17.29 5.86 10.97
C GLU A 293 -17.16 4.82 12.09
N SER A 294 -17.56 5.16 13.31
CA SER A 294 -17.73 4.18 14.41
C SER A 294 -18.79 3.15 14.04
N GLU A 295 -19.87 3.59 13.37
CA GLU A 295 -20.87 2.69 12.81
C GLU A 295 -20.33 1.85 11.65
N ARG A 296 -19.44 2.40 10.81
CA ARG A 296 -18.78 1.66 9.72
C ARG A 296 -17.82 0.61 10.27
N LEU A 297 -17.04 0.96 11.29
CA LEU A 297 -16.17 0.01 12.01
C LEU A 297 -16.99 -1.09 12.69
N ALA A 298 -18.11 -0.71 13.33
CA ALA A 298 -19.05 -1.66 13.93
C ALA A 298 -19.70 -2.57 12.88
N ARG A 299 -20.07 -2.03 11.70
CA ARG A 299 -20.59 -2.82 10.56
C ARG A 299 -19.53 -3.78 10.00
N MET A 300 -18.28 -3.33 9.84
CA MET A 300 -17.19 -4.22 9.44
C MET A 300 -16.93 -5.31 10.47
N LYS A 301 -16.91 -4.97 11.74
CA LYS A 301 -16.81 -5.96 12.82
C LYS A 301 -17.97 -6.97 12.78
N ALA A 302 -19.19 -6.51 12.59
CA ALA A 302 -20.38 -7.37 12.46
C ALA A 302 -20.29 -8.31 11.23
N VAL A 303 -19.74 -7.83 10.09
CA VAL A 303 -19.50 -8.64 8.91
C VAL A 303 -18.40 -9.69 9.17
N MET A 304 -17.32 -9.32 9.86
CA MET A 304 -16.27 -10.25 10.29
C MET A 304 -16.81 -11.32 11.22
N ASP A 305 -17.59 -10.93 12.25
CA ASP A 305 -18.22 -11.86 13.20
C ASP A 305 -19.23 -12.77 12.50
N ALA A 306 -19.98 -12.27 11.51
CA ALA A 306 -20.91 -13.07 10.72
C ALA A 306 -20.18 -14.06 9.79
N ALA A 307 -19.06 -13.66 9.20
CA ALA A 307 -18.21 -14.52 8.38
C ALA A 307 -17.58 -15.63 9.23
N ASN A 308 -17.05 -15.29 10.41
CA ASN A 308 -16.46 -16.25 11.34
C ASN A 308 -17.50 -17.29 11.82
N ARG A 309 -18.72 -16.85 12.12
CA ARG A 309 -19.83 -17.77 12.47
C ARG A 309 -20.19 -18.72 11.33
N LYS A 310 -20.21 -18.24 10.07
CA LYS A 310 -20.48 -19.10 8.89
C LYS A 310 -19.39 -20.12 8.62
N LEU A 311 -18.16 -19.81 8.98
CA LEU A 311 -16.99 -20.67 8.79
C LEU A 311 -16.72 -21.60 9.98
N GLY A 312 -17.54 -21.52 11.07
CA GLY A 312 -17.34 -22.34 12.26
C GLY A 312 -16.04 -22.01 13.01
N ILE A 313 -15.46 -20.83 12.78
CA ILE A 313 -14.23 -20.36 13.42
C ILE A 313 -14.66 -19.51 14.63
N GLY A 314 -14.71 -20.13 15.81
CA GLY A 314 -14.70 -19.41 17.08
C GLY A 314 -15.98 -19.37 17.87
N SER A 315 -15.87 -19.76 19.07
CA SER A 315 -16.14 -18.98 20.29
C SER A 315 -15.01 -19.22 21.26
#